data_009e115b38be357737c0a882cc6dfaf1
#
_entry.id   009e115b38be357737c0a882cc6dfaf1
#
_cell.length_a   1.000
_cell.length_b   1.000
_cell.length_c   1.000
_cell.angle_alpha   90.00
_cell.angle_beta   90.00
_cell.angle_gamma   90.00
#
_symmetry.space_group_name_H-M   'P 1'
#
loop_
_entity.id
_entity.type
_entity.pdbx_description
1 polymer ?
#
loop_
_entity_poly.entity_id
_entity_poly.type
_entity_poly.pdbx_seq_one_letter_code
_entity_poly.pdbx_strand_id
1 'polypeptide(L)'
;MSSNELTGAELEAAGMREIDSAVATSRAAQDALDNNALQQAIRERRAAGDAAPLKLGVLISGSGTNLQAIIDRIADGTLNASVELLVSSRPSAKGLQRAEKAGIQTLTLSKDVYADPLAADEVIAFELLKHQVDYVVMAGYMRMVHAPLLQLFKNRVVNIHPALLPSFQGAHGIQDAYDRGVKVTGVTVHFANEVYDQGPIIAQETVRIEEGMSVDELEANIHAVEHVLYPQVVDLLSAGRVHVDEDNRVQILPE
;
A
#
# COMPACT_ATOMS: atom_id res chain seq x y z
N MET A 1 20.95 9.29 6.04
CA MET A 1 20.61 9.78 4.69
C MET A 1 19.51 10.81 4.85
N SER A 2 19.59 11.98 4.24
CA SER A 2 18.60 13.04 4.46
C SER A 2 17.30 12.68 3.73
N SER A 3 16.17 12.90 4.40
CA SER A 3 14.85 12.86 3.76
C SER A 3 14.84 13.85 2.59
N ASN A 4 14.58 13.37 1.39
CA ASN A 4 14.52 14.22 0.20
C ASN A 4 13.09 14.77 0.10
N GLU A 5 12.89 16.02 0.45
CA GLU A 5 11.63 16.73 0.26
C GLU A 5 11.67 17.43 -1.11
N LEU A 6 10.84 16.96 -2.05
CA LEU A 6 10.71 17.57 -3.37
C LEU A 6 9.71 18.75 -3.31
N THR A 7 10.13 19.90 -3.79
CA THR A 7 9.30 21.12 -3.94
C THR A 7 8.78 21.25 -5.36
N GLY A 8 7.72 22.04 -5.55
CA GLY A 8 7.19 22.35 -6.89
C GLY A 8 8.23 22.92 -7.85
N ALA A 9 9.14 23.78 -7.33
CA ALA A 9 10.22 24.38 -8.14
C ALA A 9 11.27 23.35 -8.60
N GLU A 10 11.55 22.32 -7.78
CA GLU A 10 12.47 21.22 -8.16
C GLU A 10 11.85 20.30 -9.19
N LEU A 11 10.52 20.09 -9.14
CA LEU A 11 9.78 19.34 -10.13
C LEU A 11 9.72 20.07 -11.49
N GLU A 12 9.52 21.40 -11.50
CA GLU A 12 9.59 22.21 -12.71
C GLU A 12 11.01 22.21 -13.30
N ALA A 13 12.05 22.26 -12.49
CA ALA A 13 13.45 22.23 -12.91
C ALA A 13 13.88 20.85 -13.43
N ALA A 14 13.32 19.76 -12.91
CA ALA A 14 13.57 18.39 -13.36
C ALA A 14 12.87 18.06 -14.68
N GLY A 15 12.04 18.96 -15.19
CA GLY A 15 11.42 18.88 -16.51
C GLY A 15 10.21 17.94 -16.56
N MET A 16 9.01 18.48 -16.33
CA MET A 16 7.73 17.79 -16.58
C MET A 16 7.70 17.07 -17.96
N ARG A 17 8.47 17.54 -18.94
CA ARG A 17 8.58 16.91 -20.27
C ARG A 17 9.31 15.56 -20.26
N GLU A 18 10.27 15.35 -19.38
CA GLU A 18 10.91 14.04 -19.19
C GLU A 18 9.98 13.08 -18.42
N ILE A 19 9.19 13.61 -17.47
CA ILE A 19 8.18 12.84 -16.76
C ILE A 19 7.11 12.37 -17.73
N ASP A 20 6.54 13.24 -18.57
CA ASP A 20 5.53 12.89 -19.57
C ASP A 20 6.03 11.82 -20.56
N SER A 21 7.27 11.94 -21.02
CA SER A 21 7.87 10.96 -21.95
C SER A 21 8.19 9.63 -21.27
N ALA A 22 8.71 9.65 -20.04
CA ALA A 22 9.03 8.45 -19.28
C ALA A 22 7.76 7.74 -18.80
N VAL A 23 6.73 8.49 -18.38
CA VAL A 23 5.41 7.95 -18.02
C VAL A 23 4.73 7.34 -19.25
N ALA A 24 4.77 8.00 -20.43
CA ALA A 24 4.19 7.46 -21.66
C ALA A 24 4.89 6.17 -22.11
N THR A 25 6.22 6.11 -22.03
CA THR A 25 7.01 4.93 -22.41
C THR A 25 6.81 3.79 -21.38
N SER A 26 6.74 4.13 -20.10
CA SER A 26 6.47 3.19 -19.00
C SER A 26 5.03 2.70 -19.02
N ARG A 27 4.06 3.55 -19.40
CA ARG A 27 2.65 3.20 -19.55
C ARG A 27 2.43 2.08 -20.57
N ALA A 28 3.09 2.16 -21.75
CA ALA A 28 3.00 1.11 -22.77
C ALA A 28 3.62 -0.23 -22.30
N ALA A 29 4.63 -0.19 -21.41
CA ALA A 29 5.24 -1.38 -20.84
C ALA A 29 4.46 -1.93 -19.63
N GLN A 30 3.68 -1.09 -18.94
CA GLN A 30 2.94 -1.45 -17.73
C GLN A 30 1.46 -1.71 -17.98
N ASP A 31 0.85 -1.24 -19.06
CA ASP A 31 -0.45 -1.73 -19.55
C ASP A 31 -0.42 -3.25 -19.84
N ALA A 32 0.82 -3.81 -19.98
CA ALA A 32 1.04 -5.25 -20.08
C ALA A 32 1.17 -5.96 -18.72
N LEU A 33 1.31 -5.24 -17.60
CA LEU A 33 1.56 -5.78 -16.27
C LEU A 33 0.47 -5.36 -15.28
N ASP A 34 -0.75 -5.87 -15.48
CA ASP A 34 -1.74 -5.87 -14.39
C ASP A 34 -1.34 -6.88 -13.29
N ASN A 35 -2.09 -6.91 -12.20
CA ASN A 35 -1.84 -7.87 -11.11
C ASN A 35 -1.71 -9.30 -11.61
N ASN A 36 -2.59 -9.77 -12.48
CA ASN A 36 -2.63 -11.17 -12.89
C ASN A 36 -1.40 -11.58 -13.70
N ALA A 37 -0.95 -10.71 -14.61
CA ALA A 37 0.27 -10.93 -15.38
C ALA A 37 1.51 -10.94 -14.48
N LEU A 38 1.61 -10.00 -13.52
CA LEU A 38 2.69 -9.97 -12.55
C LEU A 38 2.69 -11.21 -11.64
N GLN A 39 1.53 -11.62 -11.13
CA GLN A 39 1.38 -12.81 -10.29
C GLN A 39 1.77 -14.09 -11.05
N GLN A 40 1.42 -14.19 -12.33
CA GLN A 40 1.88 -15.30 -13.18
C GLN A 40 3.40 -15.28 -13.34
N ALA A 41 4.01 -14.13 -13.66
CA ALA A 41 5.45 -14.00 -13.79
C ALA A 41 6.21 -14.36 -12.50
N ILE A 42 5.67 -13.99 -11.32
CA ILE A 42 6.23 -14.37 -10.02
C ILE A 42 6.20 -15.90 -9.87
N ARG A 43 5.09 -16.57 -10.16
CA ARG A 43 5.00 -18.04 -10.09
C ARG A 43 5.99 -18.73 -11.02
N GLU A 44 6.11 -18.26 -12.26
CA GLU A 44 7.03 -18.81 -13.25
C GLU A 44 8.49 -18.68 -12.81
N ARG A 45 8.89 -17.51 -12.28
CA ARG A 45 10.24 -17.29 -11.72
C ARG A 45 10.50 -18.24 -10.55
N ARG A 46 9.56 -18.35 -9.61
CA ARG A 46 9.70 -19.23 -8.44
C ARG A 46 9.81 -20.70 -8.85
N ALA A 47 9.01 -21.14 -9.81
CA ALA A 47 9.10 -22.50 -10.36
C ALA A 47 10.45 -22.77 -11.05
N ALA A 48 11.08 -21.73 -11.60
CA ALA A 48 12.44 -21.80 -12.17
C ALA A 48 13.56 -21.69 -11.11
N GLY A 49 13.23 -21.58 -9.81
CA GLY A 49 14.18 -21.46 -8.71
C GLY A 49 14.67 -20.03 -8.46
N ASP A 50 14.11 -19.03 -9.14
CA ASP A 50 14.39 -17.63 -8.89
C ASP A 50 13.48 -17.09 -7.78
N ALA A 51 14.04 -16.86 -6.60
CA ALA A 51 13.37 -16.33 -5.43
C ALA A 51 13.64 -14.83 -5.22
N ALA A 52 13.72 -14.04 -6.28
CA ALA A 52 13.88 -12.59 -6.16
C ALA A 52 12.77 -12.00 -5.28
N PRO A 53 13.11 -11.08 -4.35
CA PRO A 53 12.13 -10.48 -3.44
C PRO A 53 11.10 -9.64 -4.20
N LEU A 54 9.86 -9.59 -3.67
CA LEU A 54 8.81 -8.69 -4.13
C LEU A 54 9.18 -7.24 -3.77
N LYS A 55 9.21 -6.34 -4.73
CA LYS A 55 9.60 -4.94 -4.53
C LYS A 55 8.40 -4.08 -4.15
N LEU A 56 8.45 -3.49 -2.97
CA LEU A 56 7.36 -2.70 -2.41
C LEU A 56 7.69 -1.20 -2.42
N GLY A 57 6.70 -0.40 -2.82
CA GLY A 57 6.63 1.01 -2.47
C GLY A 57 5.61 1.19 -1.34
N VAL A 58 5.98 1.84 -0.26
CA VAL A 58 5.08 1.98 0.89
C VAL A 58 4.66 3.43 1.07
N LEU A 59 3.35 3.68 1.20
CA LEU A 59 2.78 5.01 1.44
C LEU A 59 2.32 5.13 2.90
N ILE A 60 2.72 6.20 3.60
CA ILE A 60 2.34 6.47 4.99
C ILE A 60 1.93 7.92 5.22
N SER A 61 1.24 8.18 6.34
CA SER A 61 0.96 9.54 6.84
C SER A 61 1.25 9.72 8.34
N GLY A 62 1.56 8.65 9.07
CA GLY A 62 1.58 8.66 10.54
C GLY A 62 2.68 7.82 11.19
N SER A 63 2.28 7.04 12.18
CA SER A 63 3.19 6.25 13.05
C SER A 63 4.00 5.19 12.31
N GLY A 64 3.47 4.62 11.23
CA GLY A 64 4.11 3.58 10.44
C GLY A 64 4.21 2.23 11.15
N THR A 65 3.24 1.87 11.99
CA THR A 65 3.26 0.58 12.71
C THR A 65 3.05 -0.59 11.75
N ASN A 66 2.18 -0.46 10.76
CA ASN A 66 2.02 -1.45 9.69
C ASN A 66 3.29 -1.58 8.82
N LEU A 67 3.97 -0.47 8.52
CA LEU A 67 5.29 -0.50 7.87
C LEU A 67 6.29 -1.29 8.73
N GLN A 68 6.32 -1.06 10.06
CA GLN A 68 7.23 -1.79 10.96
C GLN A 68 6.95 -3.29 10.93
N ALA A 69 5.70 -3.71 10.97
CA ALA A 69 5.33 -5.13 10.89
C ALA A 69 5.85 -5.80 9.60
N ILE A 70 5.81 -5.09 8.48
CA ILE A 70 6.38 -5.57 7.19
C ILE A 70 7.91 -5.62 7.28
N ILE A 71 8.57 -4.56 7.78
CA ILE A 71 10.03 -4.51 7.94
C ILE A 71 10.53 -5.66 8.81
N ASP A 72 9.86 -5.91 9.94
CA ASP A 72 10.25 -6.96 10.89
C ASP A 72 10.20 -8.36 10.22
N ARG A 73 9.16 -8.64 9.43
CA ARG A 73 9.00 -9.90 8.69
C ARG A 73 9.98 -10.06 7.53
N ILE A 74 10.41 -8.97 6.92
CA ILE A 74 11.51 -8.97 5.93
C ILE A 74 12.83 -9.26 6.64
N ALA A 75 13.08 -8.62 7.77
CA ALA A 75 14.33 -8.74 8.51
C ALA A 75 14.54 -10.13 9.12
N ASP A 76 13.47 -10.79 9.59
CA ASP A 76 13.53 -12.16 10.12
C ASP A 76 13.49 -13.24 9.03
N GLY A 77 13.37 -12.86 7.76
CA GLY A 77 13.38 -13.77 6.60
C GLY A 77 12.06 -14.53 6.38
N THR A 78 10.98 -14.20 7.10
CA THR A 78 9.67 -14.83 6.93
C THR A 78 8.83 -14.20 5.82
N LEU A 79 9.26 -13.06 5.27
CA LEU A 79 8.63 -12.38 4.14
C LEU A 79 9.64 -12.11 3.03
N ASN A 80 9.46 -12.72 1.88
CA ASN A 80 10.33 -12.52 0.71
C ASN A 80 9.96 -11.25 -0.05
N ALA A 81 10.26 -10.10 0.53
CA ALA A 81 10.01 -8.80 -0.07
C ALA A 81 11.15 -7.81 0.27
N SER A 82 11.18 -6.68 -0.42
CA SER A 82 12.02 -5.53 -0.11
C SER A 82 11.23 -4.25 -0.21
N VAL A 83 11.50 -3.26 0.63
CA VAL A 83 10.90 -1.93 0.53
C VAL A 83 11.88 -1.02 -0.19
N GLU A 84 11.56 -0.67 -1.45
CA GLU A 84 12.44 0.11 -2.33
C GLU A 84 12.30 1.61 -2.08
N LEU A 85 11.06 2.06 -1.76
CA LEU A 85 10.76 3.46 -1.50
C LEU A 85 9.64 3.60 -0.46
N LEU A 86 9.87 4.45 0.54
CA LEU A 86 8.81 4.94 1.42
C LEU A 86 8.41 6.36 0.99
N VAL A 87 7.13 6.55 0.71
CA VAL A 87 6.55 7.88 0.45
C VAL A 87 5.73 8.31 1.67
N SER A 88 6.03 9.48 2.21
CA SER A 88 5.26 10.05 3.31
C SER A 88 4.51 11.30 2.89
N SER A 89 3.21 11.36 3.19
CA SER A 89 2.40 12.57 2.98
C SER A 89 2.67 13.68 3.98
N ARG A 90 3.50 13.42 5.01
CA ARG A 90 3.81 14.38 6.09
C ARG A 90 5.28 14.28 6.47
N PRO A 91 6.02 15.41 6.46
CA PRO A 91 7.43 15.42 6.87
C PRO A 91 7.64 15.02 8.35
N SER A 92 6.61 15.16 9.18
CA SER A 92 6.64 14.83 10.61
C SER A 92 6.21 13.40 10.93
N ALA A 93 5.96 12.56 9.93
CA ALA A 93 5.52 11.19 10.15
C ALA A 93 6.61 10.36 10.86
N LYS A 94 6.25 9.72 11.98
CA LYS A 94 7.17 8.86 12.74
C LYS A 94 7.66 7.65 11.94
N GLY A 95 6.89 7.21 10.94
CA GLY A 95 7.27 6.12 10.03
C GLY A 95 8.54 6.42 9.23
N LEU A 96 8.90 7.70 8.98
CA LEU A 96 10.16 8.08 8.34
C LEU A 96 11.39 7.63 9.15
N GLN A 97 11.32 7.74 10.48
CA GLN A 97 12.41 7.26 11.35
C GLN A 97 12.57 5.74 11.33
N ARG A 98 11.46 4.99 11.08
CA ARG A 98 11.50 3.54 10.92
C ARG A 98 12.20 3.16 9.62
N ALA A 99 11.87 3.84 8.53
CA ALA A 99 12.51 3.66 7.23
C ALA A 99 14.01 3.98 7.28
N GLU A 100 14.38 5.09 7.91
CA GLU A 100 15.79 5.48 8.08
C GLU A 100 16.59 4.40 8.83
N LYS A 101 16.05 3.89 9.94
CA LYS A 101 16.67 2.80 10.70
C LYS A 101 16.82 1.51 9.91
N ALA A 102 15.90 1.24 9.00
CA ALA A 102 15.94 0.08 8.10
C ALA A 102 16.74 0.31 6.81
N GLY A 103 17.31 1.51 6.61
CA GLY A 103 18.05 1.87 5.40
C GLY A 103 17.20 2.06 4.15
N ILE A 104 15.87 2.25 4.31
CA ILE A 104 14.92 2.43 3.22
C ILE A 104 14.98 3.87 2.73
N GLN A 105 14.99 4.06 1.41
CA GLN A 105 14.91 5.39 0.80
C GLN A 105 13.54 6.02 1.08
N THR A 106 13.53 7.34 1.32
CA THR A 106 12.30 8.07 1.65
C THR A 106 12.08 9.24 0.70
N LEU A 107 10.82 9.47 0.36
CA LEU A 107 10.32 10.62 -0.37
C LEU A 107 9.24 11.32 0.46
N THR A 108 9.33 12.63 0.58
CA THR A 108 8.26 13.45 1.15
C THR A 108 7.97 14.60 0.20
N LEU A 109 6.72 14.75 -0.21
CA LEU A 109 6.30 15.85 -1.06
C LEU A 109 5.88 17.04 -0.20
N SER A 110 6.21 18.24 -0.65
CA SER A 110 5.83 19.49 0.02
C SER A 110 4.32 19.79 -0.13
N LYS A 111 3.80 20.73 0.66
CA LYS A 111 2.37 21.07 0.66
C LYS A 111 1.91 21.67 -0.66
N ASP A 112 2.77 22.39 -1.37
CA ASP A 112 2.48 22.97 -2.68
C ASP A 112 2.28 21.90 -3.75
N VAL A 113 3.07 20.81 -3.74
CA VAL A 113 2.85 19.66 -4.62
C VAL A 113 1.52 18.98 -4.30
N TYR A 114 1.21 18.78 -3.03
CA TYR A 114 -0.07 18.19 -2.61
C TYR A 114 -1.28 19.14 -2.77
N ALA A 115 -1.09 20.39 -3.18
CA ALA A 115 -2.20 21.28 -3.53
C ALA A 115 -2.93 20.81 -4.81
N ASP A 116 -2.21 20.11 -5.71
CA ASP A 116 -2.79 19.37 -6.82
C ASP A 116 -2.63 17.86 -6.55
N PRO A 117 -3.70 17.15 -6.13
CA PRO A 117 -3.61 15.74 -5.82
C PRO A 117 -3.26 14.84 -7.02
N LEU A 118 -3.65 15.23 -8.24
CA LEU A 118 -3.35 14.46 -9.45
C LEU A 118 -1.87 14.58 -9.78
N ALA A 119 -1.32 15.80 -9.75
CA ALA A 119 0.11 16.04 -9.96
C ALA A 119 0.96 15.34 -8.87
N ALA A 120 0.50 15.34 -7.61
CA ALA A 120 1.17 14.61 -6.55
C ALA A 120 1.23 13.10 -6.82
N ASP A 121 0.12 12.51 -7.27
CA ASP A 121 0.06 11.08 -7.61
C ASP A 121 0.90 10.74 -8.85
N GLU A 122 1.03 11.64 -9.82
CA GLU A 122 1.95 11.47 -10.96
C GLU A 122 3.40 11.40 -10.49
N VAL A 123 3.81 12.32 -9.61
CA VAL A 123 5.17 12.32 -9.05
C VAL A 123 5.43 11.05 -8.24
N ILE A 124 4.49 10.65 -7.39
CA ILE A 124 4.61 9.42 -6.60
C ILE A 124 4.73 8.21 -7.52
N ALA A 125 3.85 8.09 -8.52
CA ALA A 125 3.86 6.99 -9.46
C ALA A 125 5.19 6.91 -10.23
N PHE A 126 5.70 8.04 -10.72
CA PHE A 126 6.98 8.12 -11.42
C PHE A 126 8.15 7.66 -10.54
N GLU A 127 8.23 8.13 -9.29
CA GLU A 127 9.30 7.72 -8.38
C GLU A 127 9.20 6.23 -8.03
N LEU A 128 7.99 5.69 -7.82
CA LEU A 128 7.78 4.26 -7.60
C LEU A 128 8.27 3.42 -8.81
N LEU A 129 8.03 3.90 -10.04
CA LEU A 129 8.50 3.26 -11.25
C LEU A 129 10.03 3.26 -11.37
N LYS A 130 10.68 4.38 -11.07
CA LYS A 130 12.16 4.48 -11.04
C LYS A 130 12.79 3.47 -10.09
N HIS A 131 12.10 3.18 -8.98
CA HIS A 131 12.50 2.18 -7.99
C HIS A 131 12.04 0.76 -8.35
N GLN A 132 11.46 0.56 -9.54
CA GLN A 132 11.00 -0.74 -10.03
C GLN A 132 10.03 -1.45 -9.07
N VAL A 133 9.16 -0.69 -8.43
CA VAL A 133 8.17 -1.20 -7.47
C VAL A 133 7.18 -2.14 -8.17
N ASP A 134 6.97 -3.31 -7.59
CA ASP A 134 5.97 -4.28 -8.03
C ASP A 134 4.58 -3.92 -7.49
N TYR A 135 4.48 -3.66 -6.18
CA TYR A 135 3.24 -3.30 -5.48
C TYR A 135 3.39 -2.06 -4.62
N VAL A 136 2.33 -1.27 -4.59
CA VAL A 136 2.19 -0.11 -3.68
C VAL A 136 1.37 -0.53 -2.47
N VAL A 137 1.92 -0.34 -1.27
CA VAL A 137 1.32 -0.72 0.02
C VAL A 137 0.94 0.54 0.78
N MET A 138 -0.35 0.81 0.95
CA MET A 138 -0.87 1.93 1.72
C MET A 138 -0.95 1.56 3.20
N ALA A 139 0.08 1.90 3.98
CA ALA A 139 0.22 1.54 5.39
C ALA A 139 -0.15 2.72 6.30
N GLY A 140 -1.43 3.07 6.35
CA GLY A 140 -1.93 4.27 7.06
C GLY A 140 -1.68 5.56 6.28
N TYR A 141 -1.92 5.53 4.98
CA TYR A 141 -1.87 6.71 4.11
C TYR A 141 -3.21 7.42 4.10
N MET A 142 -3.25 8.63 4.67
CA MET A 142 -4.49 9.40 4.91
C MET A 142 -4.89 10.31 3.75
N ARG A 143 -4.47 9.99 2.53
CA ARG A 143 -4.88 10.69 1.31
C ARG A 143 -5.51 9.70 0.34
N MET A 144 -6.42 10.18 -0.47
CA MET A 144 -6.89 9.41 -1.62
C MET A 144 -5.74 9.25 -2.62
N VAL A 145 -5.74 8.12 -3.30
CA VAL A 145 -4.96 7.89 -4.51
C VAL A 145 -5.89 7.98 -5.72
N HIS A 146 -5.40 8.53 -6.81
CA HIS A 146 -6.21 8.88 -7.98
C HIS A 146 -5.72 8.16 -9.24
N ALA A 147 -6.40 8.41 -10.34
CA ALA A 147 -6.16 7.76 -11.62
C ALA A 147 -4.68 7.68 -12.06
N PRO A 148 -3.84 8.71 -11.89
CA PRO A 148 -2.43 8.62 -12.30
C PRO A 148 -1.68 7.45 -11.65
N LEU A 149 -1.84 7.27 -10.35
CA LEU A 149 -1.22 6.17 -9.62
C LEU A 149 -1.95 4.84 -9.88
N LEU A 150 -3.29 4.84 -9.81
CA LEU A 150 -4.11 3.63 -9.93
C LEU A 150 -4.03 2.98 -11.31
N GLN A 151 -3.90 3.76 -12.38
CA GLN A 151 -3.77 3.25 -13.75
C GLN A 151 -2.41 2.60 -13.99
N LEU A 152 -1.32 3.21 -13.48
CA LEU A 152 0.04 2.67 -13.61
C LEU A 152 0.26 1.42 -12.74
N PHE A 153 -0.47 1.31 -11.62
CA PHE A 153 -0.43 0.17 -10.70
C PHE A 153 -1.80 -0.51 -10.61
N LYS A 154 -2.41 -0.83 -11.75
CA LYS A 154 -3.75 -1.44 -11.82
C LYS A 154 -3.81 -2.76 -11.04
N ASN A 155 -4.71 -2.82 -10.03
CA ASN A 155 -4.80 -3.93 -9.08
C ASN A 155 -3.44 -4.27 -8.41
N ARG A 156 -2.58 -3.27 -8.22
CA ARG A 156 -1.28 -3.40 -7.55
C ARG A 156 -1.08 -2.34 -6.45
N VAL A 157 -2.13 -1.58 -6.13
CA VAL A 157 -2.17 -0.71 -4.95
C VAL A 157 -2.99 -1.42 -3.89
N VAL A 158 -2.37 -1.79 -2.78
CA VAL A 158 -3.00 -2.54 -1.69
C VAL A 158 -3.23 -1.60 -0.52
N ASN A 159 -4.47 -1.60 0.01
CA ASN A 159 -4.86 -0.81 1.17
C ASN A 159 -5.28 -1.71 2.32
N ILE A 160 -5.07 -1.23 3.54
CA ILE A 160 -5.61 -1.83 4.76
C ILE A 160 -6.62 -0.88 5.39
N HIS A 161 -7.81 -1.40 5.69
CA HIS A 161 -8.91 -0.64 6.26
C HIS A 161 -9.37 -1.27 7.58
N PRO A 162 -9.51 -0.47 8.66
CA PRO A 162 -9.78 -0.98 10.01
C PRO A 162 -11.27 -1.26 10.27
N ALA A 163 -11.93 -1.91 9.31
CA ALA A 163 -13.30 -2.42 9.46
C ALA A 163 -13.54 -3.59 8.49
N LEU A 164 -14.67 -4.30 8.65
CA LEU A 164 -15.12 -5.33 7.71
C LEU A 164 -15.88 -4.66 6.55
N LEU A 165 -15.19 -4.33 5.47
CA LEU A 165 -15.83 -3.80 4.26
C LEU A 165 -16.89 -4.77 3.72
N PRO A 166 -18.02 -4.26 3.20
CA PRO A 166 -18.31 -2.87 2.86
C PRO A 166 -18.86 -2.00 4.00
N SER A 167 -18.84 -2.46 5.25
CA SER A 167 -19.31 -1.69 6.40
C SER A 167 -18.24 -0.69 6.86
N PHE A 168 -18.67 0.46 7.39
CA PHE A 168 -17.80 1.46 8.02
C PHE A 168 -16.65 1.94 7.11
N GLN A 169 -16.96 2.25 5.84
CA GLN A 169 -16.04 2.89 4.90
C GLN A 169 -15.63 4.28 5.39
N GLY A 170 -14.44 4.74 4.98
CA GLY A 170 -13.96 6.09 5.28
C GLY A 170 -12.96 6.16 6.42
N ALA A 171 -12.65 7.37 6.87
CA ALA A 171 -11.52 7.66 7.74
C ALA A 171 -11.73 7.23 9.22
N HIS A 172 -12.95 6.89 9.63
CA HIS A 172 -13.31 6.69 11.04
C HIS A 172 -13.86 5.29 11.35
N GLY A 173 -13.50 4.27 10.56
CA GLY A 173 -14.09 2.93 10.63
C GLY A 173 -14.12 2.31 12.03
N ILE A 174 -13.08 2.52 12.86
CA ILE A 174 -13.03 2.02 14.26
C ILE A 174 -14.08 2.74 15.12
N GLN A 175 -14.07 4.07 15.11
CA GLN A 175 -15.00 4.88 15.91
C GLN A 175 -16.45 4.64 15.48
N ASP A 176 -16.71 4.58 14.17
CA ASP A 176 -18.06 4.37 13.62
C ASP A 176 -18.61 2.99 14.02
N ALA A 177 -17.77 1.95 13.99
CA ALA A 177 -18.13 0.62 14.45
C ALA A 177 -18.43 0.60 15.96
N TYR A 178 -17.61 1.26 16.77
CA TYR A 178 -17.78 1.38 18.21
C TYR A 178 -19.07 2.11 18.57
N ASP A 179 -19.30 3.30 17.99
CA ASP A 179 -20.47 4.13 18.25
C ASP A 179 -21.79 3.49 17.78
N ARG A 180 -21.70 2.69 16.69
CA ARG A 180 -22.84 1.91 16.20
C ARG A 180 -23.24 0.77 17.15
N GLY A 181 -22.33 0.36 18.05
CA GLY A 181 -22.59 -0.71 19.02
C GLY A 181 -22.62 -2.11 18.39
N VAL A 182 -21.90 -2.32 17.26
CA VAL A 182 -21.78 -3.65 16.66
C VAL A 182 -20.98 -4.57 17.57
N LYS A 183 -21.19 -5.87 17.50
CA LYS A 183 -20.51 -6.85 18.35
C LYS A 183 -19.27 -7.45 17.68
N VAL A 184 -19.14 -7.23 16.36
CA VAL A 184 -18.00 -7.70 15.56
C VAL A 184 -17.67 -6.60 14.54
N THR A 185 -16.40 -6.27 14.44
CA THR A 185 -15.78 -5.50 13.38
C THR A 185 -14.55 -6.26 12.88
N GLY A 186 -13.57 -5.62 12.31
CA GLY A 186 -12.35 -6.30 11.88
C GLY A 186 -11.43 -5.44 11.03
N VAL A 187 -10.66 -6.11 10.20
CA VAL A 187 -9.71 -5.52 9.27
C VAL A 187 -9.95 -6.08 7.88
N THR A 188 -9.87 -5.23 6.87
CA THR A 188 -9.94 -5.61 5.46
C THR A 188 -8.67 -5.17 4.75
N VAL A 189 -8.03 -6.09 4.03
CA VAL A 189 -6.99 -5.78 3.04
C VAL A 189 -7.60 -5.96 1.65
N HIS A 190 -7.50 -4.92 0.82
CA HIS A 190 -8.11 -4.88 -0.51
C HIS A 190 -7.23 -4.15 -1.51
N PHE A 191 -7.45 -4.35 -2.80
CA PHE A 191 -6.88 -3.48 -3.81
C PHE A 191 -7.60 -2.13 -3.81
N ALA A 192 -6.85 -1.03 -3.87
CA ALA A 192 -7.43 0.29 -4.04
C ALA A 192 -7.92 0.49 -5.48
N ASN A 193 -9.02 1.20 -5.62
CA ASN A 193 -9.57 1.64 -6.89
C ASN A 193 -10.04 3.11 -6.80
N GLU A 194 -10.62 3.63 -7.85
CA GLU A 194 -11.08 5.03 -7.91
C GLU A 194 -12.22 5.35 -6.93
N VAL A 195 -12.91 4.33 -6.41
CA VAL A 195 -13.98 4.48 -5.43
C VAL A 195 -13.47 4.06 -4.06
N TYR A 196 -13.52 4.97 -3.10
CA TYR A 196 -12.95 4.76 -1.77
C TYR A 196 -13.50 3.48 -1.10
N ASP A 197 -12.60 2.63 -0.62
CA ASP A 197 -12.89 1.38 0.09
C ASP A 197 -13.81 0.38 -0.65
N GLN A 198 -13.82 0.38 -2.00
CA GLN A 198 -14.69 -0.49 -2.82
C GLN A 198 -13.92 -1.40 -3.79
N GLY A 199 -12.60 -1.47 -3.67
CA GLY A 199 -11.81 -2.37 -4.50
C GLY A 199 -11.90 -3.83 -4.07
N PRO A 200 -11.37 -4.75 -4.90
CA PRO A 200 -11.41 -6.19 -4.64
C PRO A 200 -10.78 -6.57 -3.31
N ILE A 201 -11.52 -7.28 -2.47
CA ILE A 201 -11.08 -7.71 -1.13
C ILE A 201 -10.12 -8.90 -1.28
N ILE A 202 -8.93 -8.78 -0.69
CA ILE A 202 -7.91 -9.85 -0.69
C ILE A 202 -8.09 -10.73 0.55
N ALA A 203 -8.22 -10.11 1.73
CA ALA A 203 -8.38 -10.82 2.99
C ALA A 203 -9.14 -9.99 4.01
N GLN A 204 -9.83 -10.67 4.91
CA GLN A 204 -10.51 -10.05 6.05
C GLN A 204 -10.26 -10.88 7.32
N GLU A 205 -10.13 -10.18 8.46
CA GLU A 205 -10.04 -10.82 9.76
C GLU A 205 -10.96 -10.10 10.76
N THR A 206 -11.62 -10.87 11.61
CA THR A 206 -12.62 -10.36 12.54
C THR A 206 -12.02 -9.92 13.87
N VAL A 207 -12.59 -8.86 14.45
CA VAL A 207 -12.32 -8.42 15.83
C VAL A 207 -13.63 -8.33 16.60
N ARG A 208 -13.71 -9.03 17.74
CA ARG A 208 -14.84 -8.96 18.65
C ARG A 208 -14.78 -7.70 19.49
N ILE A 209 -15.94 -7.07 19.71
CA ILE A 209 -16.10 -5.96 20.64
C ILE A 209 -16.79 -6.50 21.88
N GLU A 210 -16.03 -6.67 22.96
CA GLU A 210 -16.53 -7.22 24.22
C GLU A 210 -17.30 -6.15 25.01
N GLU A 211 -18.20 -6.58 25.87
CA GLU A 211 -18.96 -5.65 26.72
C GLU A 211 -18.03 -4.87 27.65
N GLY A 212 -18.17 -3.55 27.64
CA GLY A 212 -17.33 -2.64 28.42
C GLY A 212 -15.98 -2.30 27.84
N MET A 213 -15.63 -2.86 26.65
CA MET A 213 -14.41 -2.49 25.94
C MET A 213 -14.45 -1.00 25.57
N SER A 214 -13.36 -0.28 25.80
CA SER A 214 -13.19 1.09 25.36
C SER A 214 -12.80 1.16 23.87
N VAL A 215 -12.96 2.33 23.25
CA VAL A 215 -12.53 2.55 21.86
C VAL A 215 -11.01 2.38 21.70
N ASP A 216 -10.22 2.79 22.70
CA ASP A 216 -8.75 2.65 22.66
C ASP A 216 -8.32 1.17 22.72
N GLU A 217 -9.04 0.34 23.48
CA GLU A 217 -8.81 -1.12 23.51
C GLU A 217 -9.21 -1.77 22.19
N LEU A 218 -10.31 -1.32 21.58
CA LEU A 218 -10.72 -1.78 20.27
C LEU A 218 -9.68 -1.41 19.20
N GLU A 219 -9.17 -0.17 19.21
CA GLU A 219 -8.12 0.29 18.31
C GLU A 219 -6.85 -0.56 18.46
N ALA A 220 -6.43 -0.84 19.70
CA ALA A 220 -5.27 -1.69 19.97
C ALA A 220 -5.45 -3.11 19.40
N ASN A 221 -6.65 -3.70 19.57
CA ASN A 221 -6.97 -5.03 19.04
C ASN A 221 -6.98 -5.05 17.51
N ILE A 222 -7.53 -4.01 16.86
CA ILE A 222 -7.55 -3.87 15.42
C ILE A 222 -6.12 -3.75 14.90
N HIS A 223 -5.27 -2.89 15.50
CA HIS A 223 -3.88 -2.76 15.11
C HIS A 223 -3.09 -4.06 15.28
N ALA A 224 -3.37 -4.85 16.32
CA ALA A 224 -2.74 -6.16 16.49
C ALA A 224 -3.08 -7.11 15.33
N VAL A 225 -4.32 -7.10 14.86
CA VAL A 225 -4.76 -7.87 13.71
C VAL A 225 -4.13 -7.34 12.42
N GLU A 226 -4.08 -6.02 12.23
CA GLU A 226 -3.44 -5.39 11.06
C GLU A 226 -1.97 -5.83 10.91
N HIS A 227 -1.21 -5.83 12.01
CA HIS A 227 0.20 -6.20 12.02
C HIS A 227 0.46 -7.68 11.67
N VAL A 228 -0.56 -8.53 11.73
CA VAL A 228 -0.49 -9.93 11.28
C VAL A 228 -1.01 -10.06 9.86
N LEU A 229 -2.19 -9.54 9.59
CA LEU A 229 -2.90 -9.74 8.32
C LEU A 229 -2.18 -9.07 7.15
N TYR A 230 -1.66 -7.85 7.35
CA TYR A 230 -1.04 -7.12 6.24
C TYR A 230 0.23 -7.80 5.71
N PRO A 231 1.21 -8.18 6.55
CA PRO A 231 2.35 -8.97 6.09
C PRO A 231 1.95 -10.32 5.46
N GLN A 232 0.90 -10.99 5.96
CA GLN A 232 0.40 -12.24 5.36
C GLN A 232 -0.12 -12.01 3.92
N VAL A 233 -0.83 -10.91 3.69
CA VAL A 233 -1.26 -10.56 2.32
C VAL A 233 -0.06 -10.25 1.43
N VAL A 234 0.94 -9.52 1.93
CA VAL A 234 2.17 -9.27 1.17
C VAL A 234 2.90 -10.59 0.84
N ASP A 235 2.87 -11.56 1.75
CA ASP A 235 3.43 -12.89 1.51
C ASP A 235 2.69 -13.64 0.39
N LEU A 236 1.34 -13.62 0.39
CA LEU A 236 0.54 -14.17 -0.72
C LEU A 236 0.89 -13.53 -2.07
N LEU A 237 1.09 -12.20 -2.08
CA LEU A 237 1.53 -11.48 -3.29
C LEU A 237 2.94 -11.91 -3.71
N SER A 238 3.87 -12.06 -2.76
CA SER A 238 5.24 -12.49 -3.03
C SER A 238 5.32 -13.94 -3.54
N ALA A 239 4.33 -14.75 -3.20
CA ALA A 239 4.18 -16.12 -3.67
C ALA A 239 3.48 -16.25 -5.04
N GLY A 240 2.95 -15.15 -5.59
CA GLY A 240 2.22 -15.17 -6.86
C GLY A 240 0.83 -15.80 -6.75
N ARG A 241 0.19 -15.75 -5.58
CA ARG A 241 -1.05 -16.48 -5.27
C ARG A 241 -2.33 -15.65 -5.38
N VAL A 242 -2.24 -14.36 -5.66
CA VAL A 242 -3.39 -13.45 -5.65
C VAL A 242 -3.88 -13.19 -7.07
N HIS A 243 -5.01 -13.77 -7.45
CA HIS A 243 -5.63 -13.61 -8.76
C HIS A 243 -6.91 -12.80 -8.67
N VAL A 244 -7.13 -11.87 -9.59
CA VAL A 244 -8.38 -11.10 -9.72
C VAL A 244 -9.14 -11.64 -10.93
N ASP A 245 -10.35 -12.16 -10.70
CA ASP A 245 -11.19 -12.74 -11.77
C ASP A 245 -11.96 -11.66 -12.56
N GLU A 246 -12.72 -12.11 -13.56
CA GLU A 246 -13.50 -11.23 -14.44
C GLU A 246 -14.65 -10.49 -13.72
N ASP A 247 -15.13 -11.03 -12.60
CA ASP A 247 -16.11 -10.40 -11.71
C ASP A 247 -15.48 -9.42 -10.71
N ASN A 248 -14.18 -9.13 -10.87
CA ASN A 248 -13.41 -8.28 -9.97
C ASN A 248 -13.34 -8.82 -8.53
N ARG A 249 -13.29 -10.14 -8.36
CA ARG A 249 -13.14 -10.84 -7.09
C ARG A 249 -11.74 -11.43 -6.99
N VAL A 250 -11.19 -11.44 -5.77
CA VAL A 250 -9.89 -12.06 -5.51
C VAL A 250 -10.05 -13.54 -5.23
N GLN A 251 -9.22 -14.32 -5.87
CA GLN A 251 -9.03 -15.75 -5.62
C GLN A 251 -7.60 -15.99 -5.12
N ILE A 252 -7.47 -16.71 -4.01
CA ILE A 252 -6.16 -17.14 -3.50
C ILE A 252 -5.86 -18.52 -4.10
N LEU A 253 -4.84 -18.54 -4.96
CA LEU A 253 -4.43 -19.77 -5.63
C LEU A 253 -3.68 -20.70 -4.66
N PRO A 254 -3.77 -22.03 -4.81
CA PRO A 254 -2.99 -22.98 -4.02
C PRO A 254 -1.48 -22.83 -4.28
N GLU A 255 -0.68 -23.43 -3.39
CA GLU A 255 0.78 -23.55 -3.54
C GLU A 255 1.17 -24.44 -4.70
#